data_46269529fe0f36b102e80856bc253a26
#
_entry.id   46269529fe0f36b102e80856bc253a26
#
_cell.length_a   1.000
_cell.length_b   1.000
_cell.length_c   1.000
_cell.angle_alpha   90.00
_cell.angle_beta   90.00
_cell.angle_gamma   90.00
#
_symmetry.space_group_name_H-M   'P 1'
#
loop_
_entity.id
_entity.type
_entity.pdbx_description
1 polymer ?
#
loop_
_entity_poly.entity_id
_entity_poly.type
_entity_poly.pdbx_seq_one_letter_code
_entity_poly.pdbx_strand_id
1 'polypeptide(L)'
;MKAVKYLVAGLLVMGLAAPAMAQDVNYKDALKPIETTLKAGNVDAKAFAKTLKEYQKEYKKDPKALVALGNALVINKDYTNALAVADAVIAKYKSCGDAYILKGDIYAMQDNGGEAASWYKNCMTMDPKNPQGYISYANVYRKIDPQASAEALNKLREVDPNYPIEAETGHNYYSIGNYEKAYENFTKANLNTMEEYIYYEYCFTAYVLDKKEDALKLCKQGIQKYPKDTAFQILAMRAAVDTQQFEDALNYANAVMNNADIKKNSSIYAYYGLALAGNKQYEQALAQYNKALEINKED
;
A
#
# COMPACT_ATOMS: atom_id res chain seq x y z
N MET A 1 5.64 9.60 -11.33
CA MET A 1 6.78 9.68 -10.40
C MET A 1 6.44 9.64 -8.90
N LYS A 2 5.20 9.90 -8.45
CA LYS A 2 4.81 9.78 -7.01
C LYS A 2 4.37 8.38 -6.59
N ALA A 3 3.91 7.52 -7.50
CA ALA A 3 3.37 6.19 -7.20
C ALA A 3 4.43 5.17 -6.73
N VAL A 4 5.68 5.31 -7.18
CA VAL A 4 6.76 4.38 -6.82
C VAL A 4 7.23 4.56 -5.36
N LYS A 5 7.11 5.77 -4.80
CA LYS A 5 7.49 6.04 -3.40
C LYS A 5 6.62 5.32 -2.36
N TYR A 6 5.37 5.01 -2.69
CA TYR A 6 4.45 4.32 -1.77
C TYR A 6 4.61 2.79 -1.81
N LEU A 7 5.16 2.24 -2.91
CA LEU A 7 5.38 0.80 -3.05
C LEU A 7 6.41 0.26 -2.03
N VAL A 8 7.39 1.07 -1.66
CA VAL A 8 8.50 0.67 -0.77
C VAL A 8 8.17 0.88 0.70
N ALA A 9 7.34 1.87 1.04
CA ALA A 9 6.94 2.12 2.43
C ALA A 9 6.04 1.03 3.01
N GLY A 10 5.19 0.39 2.18
CA GLY A 10 4.34 -0.73 2.58
C GLY A 10 5.08 -2.05 2.77
N LEU A 11 6.18 -2.26 2.05
CA LEU A 11 6.98 -3.49 2.09
C LEU A 11 7.85 -3.64 3.36
N LEU A 12 8.16 -2.55 4.05
CA LEU A 12 9.06 -2.55 5.21
C LEU A 12 8.38 -2.85 6.56
N VAL A 13 7.06 -2.90 6.62
CA VAL A 13 6.32 -3.03 7.91
C VAL A 13 5.82 -4.44 8.19
N MET A 14 5.72 -5.35 7.22
CA MET A 14 5.14 -6.68 7.43
C MET A 14 6.14 -7.83 7.65
N GLY A 15 7.41 -7.55 7.92
CA GLY A 15 8.44 -8.56 8.19
C GLY A 15 8.51 -9.10 9.61
N LEU A 16 7.48 -8.97 10.45
CA LEU A 16 7.58 -9.37 11.86
C LEU A 16 6.38 -10.18 12.36
N ALA A 17 6.26 -11.44 11.95
CA ALA A 17 5.53 -12.43 12.76
C ALA A 17 6.00 -13.87 12.45
N ALA A 18 7.15 -14.25 12.99
CA ALA A 18 7.49 -15.65 13.28
C ALA A 18 8.12 -15.69 14.68
N PRO A 19 7.89 -16.74 15.48
CA PRO A 19 8.41 -16.77 16.86
C PRO A 19 9.93 -16.76 16.88
N ALA A 20 10.49 -15.75 17.51
CA ALA A 20 11.92 -15.52 17.61
C ALA A 20 12.57 -16.55 18.50
N MET A 21 13.60 -17.22 17.99
CA MET A 21 14.59 -17.95 18.82
C MET A 21 15.61 -16.95 19.39
N ALA A 22 16.14 -17.19 20.57
CA ALA A 22 17.00 -16.29 21.34
C ALA A 22 18.28 -15.79 20.64
N GLN A 23 18.64 -16.28 19.45
CA GLN A 23 19.75 -15.80 18.63
C GLN A 23 19.40 -14.58 17.74
N ASP A 24 18.12 -14.25 17.56
CA ASP A 24 17.67 -13.16 16.67
C ASP A 24 17.94 -11.74 17.21
N VAL A 25 18.24 -11.60 18.50
CA VAL A 25 18.42 -10.28 19.14
C VAL A 25 19.79 -9.69 18.84
N ASN A 26 20.80 -10.53 18.69
CA ASN A 26 22.20 -10.10 18.62
C ASN A 26 22.57 -9.38 17.32
N TYR A 27 22.09 -9.84 16.15
CA TYR A 27 22.43 -9.18 14.88
C TYR A 27 21.74 -7.82 14.69
N LYS A 28 20.55 -7.63 15.27
CA LYS A 28 19.82 -6.35 15.20
C LYS A 28 20.56 -5.26 15.97
N ASP A 29 21.14 -5.60 17.13
CA ASP A 29 21.95 -4.66 17.88
C ASP A 29 23.28 -4.36 17.17
N ALA A 30 23.92 -5.35 16.57
CA ALA A 30 25.11 -5.18 15.77
C ALA A 30 24.87 -4.37 14.48
N LEU A 31 23.64 -4.37 13.95
CA LEU A 31 23.25 -3.60 12.74
C LEU A 31 23.05 -2.10 13.05
N LYS A 32 22.61 -1.73 14.26
CA LYS A 32 22.33 -0.34 14.65
C LYS A 32 23.46 0.66 14.36
N PRO A 33 24.74 0.36 14.67
CA PRO A 33 25.85 1.27 14.33
C PRO A 33 25.99 1.48 12.82
N ILE A 34 25.75 0.43 12.01
CA ILE A 34 25.80 0.51 10.54
C ILE A 34 24.68 1.42 10.05
N GLU A 35 23.45 1.21 10.51
CA GLU A 35 22.28 2.06 10.16
C GLU A 35 22.50 3.52 10.56
N THR A 36 23.09 3.75 11.74
CA THR A 36 23.40 5.11 12.22
C THR A 36 24.41 5.79 11.31
N THR A 37 25.46 5.07 10.93
CA THR A 37 26.50 5.57 10.01
C THR A 37 25.90 5.89 8.63
N LEU A 38 25.06 5.02 8.10
CA LEU A 38 24.37 5.22 6.82
C LEU A 38 23.47 6.46 6.85
N LYS A 39 22.70 6.66 7.93
CA LYS A 39 21.81 7.83 8.10
C LYS A 39 22.57 9.15 8.23
N ALA A 40 23.75 9.13 8.78
CA ALA A 40 24.58 10.34 8.96
C ALA A 40 25.12 10.90 7.62
N GLY A 41 25.17 10.08 6.57
CA GLY A 41 25.52 10.51 5.20
C GLY A 41 26.99 10.96 5.00
N ASN A 42 27.76 11.07 6.05
CA ASN A 42 29.16 11.50 6.02
C ASN A 42 30.06 10.32 6.41
N VAL A 43 30.26 9.41 5.46
CA VAL A 43 30.88 8.10 5.71
C VAL A 43 32.29 8.07 5.14
N ASP A 44 33.28 7.80 6.00
CA ASP A 44 34.58 7.33 5.51
C ASP A 44 34.39 5.97 4.82
N ALA A 45 34.45 5.97 3.50
CA ALA A 45 34.19 4.81 2.67
C ALA A 45 35.07 3.60 3.03
N LYS A 46 36.34 3.85 3.44
CA LYS A 46 37.29 2.79 3.80
C LYS A 46 36.96 2.17 5.15
N ALA A 47 36.64 3.01 6.15
CA ALA A 47 36.24 2.56 7.48
C ALA A 47 34.91 1.82 7.39
N PHE A 48 33.96 2.33 6.63
CA PHE A 48 32.66 1.70 6.44
C PHE A 48 32.74 0.34 5.73
N ALA A 49 33.52 0.24 4.65
CA ALA A 49 33.76 -1.04 3.97
C ALA A 49 34.39 -2.08 4.91
N LYS A 50 35.25 -1.66 5.87
CA LYS A 50 35.77 -2.56 6.90
C LYS A 50 34.66 -3.05 7.82
N THR A 51 33.82 -2.15 8.32
CA THR A 51 32.68 -2.48 9.20
C THR A 51 31.72 -3.46 8.53
N LEU A 52 31.38 -3.24 7.24
CA LEU A 52 30.54 -4.17 6.50
C LEU A 52 31.16 -5.56 6.40
N LYS A 53 32.48 -5.66 6.11
CA LYS A 53 33.19 -6.93 6.06
C LYS A 53 33.22 -7.65 7.40
N GLU A 54 33.41 -6.91 8.50
CA GLU A 54 33.40 -7.47 9.85
C GLU A 54 32.02 -8.05 10.19
N TYR A 55 30.95 -7.30 9.95
CA TYR A 55 29.57 -7.79 10.12
C TYR A 55 29.29 -9.05 9.29
N GLN A 56 29.60 -9.00 7.99
CA GLN A 56 29.41 -10.14 7.10
C GLN A 56 30.22 -11.39 7.52
N LYS A 57 31.42 -11.20 8.06
CA LYS A 57 32.25 -12.28 8.58
C LYS A 57 31.66 -12.90 9.85
N GLU A 58 31.18 -12.06 10.77
CA GLU A 58 30.56 -12.47 12.02
C GLU A 58 29.27 -13.27 11.74
N TYR A 59 28.38 -12.72 10.91
CA TYR A 59 27.09 -13.31 10.60
C TYR A 59 27.08 -14.17 9.33
N LYS A 60 28.23 -14.64 8.86
CA LYS A 60 28.35 -15.43 7.60
C LYS A 60 27.53 -16.71 7.54
N LYS A 61 27.03 -17.20 8.70
CA LYS A 61 26.18 -18.40 8.81
C LYS A 61 24.70 -18.06 9.06
N ASP A 62 24.37 -16.79 9.16
CA ASP A 62 23.02 -16.30 9.41
C ASP A 62 22.51 -15.52 8.18
N PRO A 63 21.75 -16.16 7.27
CA PRO A 63 21.22 -15.49 6.09
C PRO A 63 20.25 -14.36 6.44
N LYS A 64 19.53 -14.45 7.58
CA LYS A 64 18.60 -13.39 8.01
C LYS A 64 19.35 -12.11 8.39
N ALA A 65 20.45 -12.26 9.13
CA ALA A 65 21.31 -11.14 9.49
C ALA A 65 21.91 -10.45 8.25
N LEU A 66 22.36 -11.26 7.28
CA LEU A 66 22.90 -10.72 6.04
C LEU A 66 21.85 -10.01 5.19
N VAL A 67 20.63 -10.56 5.07
CA VAL A 67 19.52 -9.89 4.38
C VAL A 67 19.14 -8.58 5.10
N ALA A 68 19.13 -8.56 6.45
CA ALA A 68 18.86 -7.35 7.21
C ALA A 68 19.90 -6.25 6.93
N LEU A 69 21.19 -6.62 6.80
CA LEU A 69 22.23 -5.70 6.32
C LEU A 69 21.93 -5.16 4.92
N GLY A 70 21.56 -6.05 3.99
CA GLY A 70 21.19 -5.67 2.63
C GLY A 70 20.03 -4.67 2.61
N ASN A 71 18.99 -4.90 3.41
CA ASN A 71 17.85 -3.99 3.54
C ASN A 71 18.26 -2.62 4.09
N ALA A 72 19.14 -2.57 5.10
CA ALA A 72 19.66 -1.31 5.62
C ALA A 72 20.44 -0.51 4.56
N LEU A 73 21.19 -1.19 3.70
CA LEU A 73 21.90 -0.58 2.58
C LEU A 73 20.94 -0.04 1.52
N VAL A 74 19.87 -0.78 1.19
CA VAL A 74 18.83 -0.34 0.25
C VAL A 74 18.12 0.92 0.72
N ILE A 75 17.73 0.98 1.99
CA ILE A 75 17.08 2.16 2.59
C ILE A 75 17.95 3.42 2.40
N ASN A 76 19.25 3.25 2.48
CA ASN A 76 20.23 4.34 2.31
C ASN A 76 20.77 4.46 0.87
N LYS A 77 20.15 3.77 -0.10
CA LYS A 77 20.47 3.82 -1.54
C LYS A 77 21.87 3.30 -1.90
N ASP A 78 22.51 2.55 -1.03
CA ASP A 78 23.76 1.85 -1.33
C ASP A 78 23.46 0.52 -2.04
N TYR A 79 22.94 0.63 -3.25
CA TYR A 79 22.51 -0.52 -4.05
C TYR A 79 23.65 -1.45 -4.44
N THR A 80 24.87 -0.90 -4.61
CA THR A 80 26.04 -1.69 -4.97
C THR A 80 26.41 -2.68 -3.88
N ASN A 81 26.53 -2.24 -2.64
CA ASN A 81 26.83 -3.13 -1.52
C ASN A 81 25.65 -4.03 -1.20
N ALA A 82 24.42 -3.54 -1.33
CA ALA A 82 23.20 -4.34 -1.13
C ALA A 82 23.12 -5.53 -2.12
N LEU A 83 23.40 -5.30 -3.41
CA LEU A 83 23.48 -6.36 -4.42
C LEU A 83 24.57 -7.39 -4.09
N ALA A 84 25.77 -6.94 -3.70
CA ALA A 84 26.85 -7.84 -3.32
C ALA A 84 26.47 -8.73 -2.13
N VAL A 85 25.74 -8.18 -1.14
CA VAL A 85 25.21 -8.94 -0.01
C VAL A 85 24.18 -9.97 -0.48
N ALA A 86 23.20 -9.55 -1.28
CA ALA A 86 22.17 -10.44 -1.80
C ALA A 86 22.78 -11.61 -2.61
N ASP A 87 23.73 -11.31 -3.50
CA ASP A 87 24.43 -12.32 -4.31
C ASP A 87 25.20 -13.30 -3.45
N ALA A 88 25.90 -12.84 -2.42
CA ALA A 88 26.62 -13.70 -1.50
C ALA A 88 25.68 -14.63 -0.69
N VAL A 89 24.51 -14.13 -0.29
CA VAL A 89 23.49 -14.94 0.39
C VAL A 89 22.90 -15.98 -0.57
N ILE A 90 22.50 -15.60 -1.78
CA ILE A 90 21.93 -16.48 -2.79
C ILE A 90 22.91 -17.59 -3.17
N ALA A 91 24.19 -17.25 -3.37
CA ALA A 91 25.22 -18.23 -3.73
C ALA A 91 25.36 -19.34 -2.67
N LYS A 92 25.23 -18.96 -1.40
CA LYS A 92 25.43 -19.89 -0.27
C LYS A 92 24.14 -20.54 0.21
N TYR A 93 23.04 -19.81 0.21
CA TYR A 93 21.74 -20.21 0.75
C TYR A 93 20.66 -20.13 -0.34
N LYS A 94 20.71 -21.08 -1.29
CA LYS A 94 19.86 -21.07 -2.49
C LYS A 94 18.35 -21.04 -2.21
N SER A 95 17.90 -21.50 -1.05
CA SER A 95 16.49 -21.48 -0.62
C SER A 95 16.15 -20.31 0.30
N CYS A 96 17.02 -19.29 0.41
CA CYS A 96 16.72 -18.08 1.17
C CYS A 96 15.89 -17.13 0.31
N GLY A 97 14.57 -17.24 0.37
CA GLY A 97 13.63 -16.42 -0.41
C GLY A 97 13.86 -14.92 -0.22
N ASP A 98 14.12 -14.50 1.01
CA ASP A 98 14.33 -13.08 1.35
C ASP A 98 15.52 -12.45 0.63
N ALA A 99 16.54 -13.24 0.26
CA ALA A 99 17.66 -12.72 -0.53
C ALA A 99 17.29 -12.44 -1.99
N TYR A 100 16.40 -13.23 -2.57
CA TYR A 100 15.83 -12.97 -3.89
C TYR A 100 14.90 -11.76 -3.86
N ILE A 101 14.10 -11.61 -2.79
CA ILE A 101 13.26 -10.42 -2.58
C ILE A 101 14.13 -9.18 -2.50
N LEU A 102 15.16 -9.18 -1.64
CA LEU A 102 16.11 -8.08 -1.52
C LEU A 102 16.67 -7.65 -2.88
N LYS A 103 17.05 -8.62 -3.71
CA LYS A 103 17.57 -8.34 -5.05
C LYS A 103 16.50 -7.75 -5.98
N GLY A 104 15.28 -8.28 -5.92
CA GLY A 104 14.13 -7.75 -6.63
C GLY A 104 13.80 -6.31 -6.21
N ASP A 105 13.81 -6.03 -4.92
CA ASP A 105 13.53 -4.70 -4.37
C ASP A 105 14.58 -3.67 -4.83
N ILE A 106 15.85 -4.06 -4.90
CA ILE A 106 16.91 -3.18 -5.42
C ILE A 106 16.62 -2.78 -6.88
N TYR A 107 16.25 -3.73 -7.73
CA TYR A 107 15.90 -3.43 -9.13
C TYR A 107 14.61 -2.62 -9.25
N ALA A 108 13.61 -2.90 -8.40
CA ALA A 108 12.39 -2.10 -8.36
C ALA A 108 12.66 -0.63 -7.96
N MET A 109 13.57 -0.41 -6.99
CA MET A 109 14.01 0.93 -6.58
C MET A 109 14.79 1.68 -7.69
N GLN A 110 15.35 0.96 -8.63
CA GLN A 110 16.05 1.50 -9.81
C GLN A 110 15.12 1.63 -11.03
N ASP A 111 13.79 1.55 -10.85
CA ASP A 111 12.77 1.56 -11.90
C ASP A 111 12.93 0.43 -12.96
N ASN A 112 13.64 -0.64 -12.61
CA ASN A 112 13.81 -1.82 -13.46
C ASN A 112 12.83 -2.94 -13.06
N GLY A 113 11.54 -2.74 -13.40
CA GLY A 113 10.47 -3.67 -13.05
C GLY A 113 10.62 -5.06 -13.64
N GLY A 114 11.21 -5.19 -14.83
CA GLY A 114 11.43 -6.49 -15.49
C GLY A 114 12.40 -7.37 -14.73
N GLU A 115 13.55 -6.82 -14.32
CA GLU A 115 14.53 -7.54 -13.50
C GLU A 115 13.96 -7.83 -12.10
N ALA A 116 13.27 -6.84 -11.49
CA ALA A 116 12.62 -7.04 -10.20
C ALA A 116 11.67 -8.24 -10.23
N ALA A 117 10.79 -8.30 -11.22
CA ALA A 117 9.85 -9.41 -11.39
C ALA A 117 10.56 -10.77 -11.58
N SER A 118 11.66 -10.80 -12.34
CA SER A 118 12.46 -12.01 -12.52
C SER A 118 13.01 -12.53 -11.19
N TRP A 119 13.48 -11.64 -10.33
CA TRP A 119 14.00 -12.01 -9.01
C TRP A 119 12.90 -12.46 -8.05
N TYR A 120 11.73 -11.83 -8.06
CA TYR A 120 10.57 -12.29 -7.29
C TYR A 120 10.08 -13.67 -7.76
N LYS A 121 10.08 -13.92 -9.08
CA LYS A 121 9.79 -15.26 -9.62
C LYS A 121 10.81 -16.29 -9.18
N ASN A 122 12.09 -15.93 -9.08
CA ASN A 122 13.12 -16.80 -8.52
C ASN A 122 12.84 -17.12 -7.04
N CYS A 123 12.38 -16.13 -6.24
CA CYS A 123 11.92 -16.38 -4.88
C CYS A 123 10.79 -17.43 -4.85
N MET A 124 9.75 -17.25 -5.66
CA MET A 124 8.63 -18.20 -5.76
C MET A 124 9.07 -19.63 -6.13
N THR A 125 10.18 -19.76 -6.86
CA THR A 125 10.73 -21.06 -7.29
C THR A 125 11.61 -21.69 -6.22
N MET A 126 12.47 -20.89 -5.58
CA MET A 126 13.50 -21.39 -4.68
C MET A 126 13.03 -21.48 -3.23
N ASP A 127 12.04 -20.68 -2.85
CA ASP A 127 11.38 -20.69 -1.55
C ASP A 127 9.86 -20.51 -1.75
N PRO A 128 9.17 -21.55 -2.26
CA PRO A 128 7.74 -21.46 -2.60
C PRO A 128 6.82 -21.13 -1.42
N LYS A 129 7.31 -21.29 -0.18
CA LYS A 129 6.55 -20.98 1.03
C LYS A 129 6.69 -19.52 1.48
N ASN A 130 7.53 -18.73 0.83
CA ASN A 130 7.69 -17.31 1.14
C ASN A 130 6.59 -16.50 0.44
N PRO A 131 5.60 -15.95 1.19
CA PRO A 131 4.47 -15.24 0.60
C PRO A 131 4.90 -13.95 -0.11
N GLN A 132 6.00 -13.34 0.36
CA GLN A 132 6.46 -12.05 -0.17
C GLN A 132 6.88 -12.14 -1.65
N GLY A 133 7.40 -13.31 -2.11
CA GLY A 133 7.71 -13.51 -3.52
C GLY A 133 6.50 -13.31 -4.43
N TYR A 134 5.37 -13.89 -4.04
CA TYR A 134 4.12 -13.77 -4.79
C TYR A 134 3.54 -12.35 -4.75
N ILE A 135 3.55 -11.73 -3.58
CA ILE A 135 3.04 -10.38 -3.37
C ILE A 135 3.85 -9.36 -4.17
N SER A 136 5.18 -9.40 -4.05
CA SER A 136 6.07 -8.47 -4.76
C SER A 136 5.98 -8.65 -6.28
N TYR A 137 5.88 -9.90 -6.77
CA TYR A 137 5.63 -10.17 -8.17
C TYR A 137 4.29 -9.61 -8.63
N ALA A 138 3.21 -9.85 -7.88
CA ALA A 138 1.88 -9.35 -8.18
C ALA A 138 1.86 -7.82 -8.23
N ASN A 139 2.55 -7.15 -7.31
CA ASN A 139 2.64 -5.68 -7.26
C ASN A 139 3.33 -5.08 -8.50
N VAL A 140 4.38 -5.71 -9.01
CA VAL A 140 5.05 -5.26 -10.25
C VAL A 140 4.13 -5.39 -11.45
N TYR A 141 3.43 -6.52 -11.56
CA TYR A 141 2.59 -6.81 -12.72
C TYR A 141 1.20 -6.20 -12.66
N ARG A 142 0.75 -5.70 -11.52
CA ARG A 142 -0.62 -5.19 -11.31
C ARG A 142 -1.12 -4.23 -12.40
N LYS A 143 -0.27 -3.31 -12.87
CA LYS A 143 -0.64 -2.35 -13.91
C LYS A 143 -0.21 -2.77 -15.32
N ILE A 144 0.72 -3.72 -15.44
CA ILE A 144 1.31 -4.14 -16.72
C ILE A 144 0.54 -5.34 -17.26
N ASP A 145 0.33 -6.32 -16.40
CA ASP A 145 -0.40 -7.56 -16.70
C ASP A 145 -1.17 -7.99 -15.45
N PRO A 146 -2.39 -7.46 -15.26
CA PRO A 146 -3.23 -7.79 -14.10
C PRO A 146 -3.58 -9.27 -14.01
N GLN A 147 -3.58 -9.98 -15.13
CA GLN A 147 -3.81 -11.42 -15.16
C GLN A 147 -2.65 -12.16 -14.47
N ALA A 148 -1.41 -11.86 -14.83
CA ALA A 148 -0.22 -12.44 -14.20
C ALA A 148 -0.15 -12.10 -12.70
N SER A 149 -0.57 -10.89 -12.33
CA SER A 149 -0.69 -10.46 -10.92
C SER A 149 -1.70 -11.32 -10.16
N ALA A 150 -2.91 -11.48 -10.69
CA ALA A 150 -3.95 -12.30 -10.07
C ALA A 150 -3.54 -13.79 -9.98
N GLU A 151 -2.87 -14.33 -10.98
CA GLU A 151 -2.36 -15.70 -10.98
C GLU A 151 -1.30 -15.92 -9.87
N ALA A 152 -0.42 -14.95 -9.64
CA ALA A 152 0.56 -15.01 -8.56
C ALA A 152 -0.12 -15.05 -7.17
N LEU A 153 -1.14 -14.22 -6.95
CA LEU A 153 -1.91 -14.22 -5.70
C LEU A 153 -2.72 -15.52 -5.53
N ASN A 154 -3.27 -16.08 -6.60
CA ASN A 154 -3.95 -17.38 -6.53
C ASN A 154 -2.97 -18.50 -6.16
N LYS A 155 -1.74 -18.50 -6.69
CA LYS A 155 -0.68 -19.43 -6.28
C LYS A 155 -0.30 -19.26 -4.81
N LEU A 156 -0.26 -18.03 -4.31
CA LEU A 156 -0.04 -17.79 -2.88
C LEU A 156 -1.12 -18.45 -2.03
N ARG A 157 -2.39 -18.40 -2.44
CA ARG A 157 -3.50 -19.08 -1.73
C ARG A 157 -3.33 -20.61 -1.73
N GLU A 158 -2.76 -21.19 -2.79
CA GLU A 158 -2.45 -22.63 -2.83
C GLU A 158 -1.35 -23.01 -1.83
N VAL A 159 -0.38 -22.11 -1.63
CA VAL A 159 0.75 -22.31 -0.70
C VAL A 159 0.36 -22.03 0.75
N ASP A 160 -0.39 -20.97 0.97
CA ASP A 160 -0.95 -20.55 2.26
C ASP A 160 -2.44 -20.21 2.13
N PRO A 161 -3.33 -21.19 2.32
CA PRO A 161 -4.78 -20.99 2.21
C PRO A 161 -5.36 -19.96 3.18
N ASN A 162 -4.64 -19.64 4.26
CA ASN A 162 -5.07 -18.69 5.26
C ASN A 162 -4.53 -17.27 5.01
N TYR A 163 -3.67 -17.10 4.00
CA TYR A 163 -3.16 -15.78 3.68
C TYR A 163 -4.27 -14.87 3.15
N PRO A 164 -4.48 -13.69 3.72
CA PRO A 164 -5.61 -12.81 3.38
C PRO A 164 -5.34 -12.04 2.08
N ILE A 165 -5.41 -12.72 0.94
CA ILE A 165 -5.14 -12.11 -0.37
C ILE A 165 -6.32 -11.34 -0.97
N GLU A 166 -7.51 -11.41 -0.37
CA GLU A 166 -8.74 -10.85 -0.93
C GLU A 166 -8.66 -9.33 -1.11
N ALA A 167 -8.12 -8.63 -0.12
CA ALA A 167 -7.95 -7.18 -0.18
C ALA A 167 -6.99 -6.78 -1.33
N GLU A 168 -5.86 -7.45 -1.44
CA GLU A 168 -4.88 -7.21 -2.51
C GLU A 168 -5.43 -7.57 -3.89
N THR A 169 -6.16 -8.68 -3.99
CA THR A 169 -6.80 -9.09 -5.25
C THR A 169 -7.87 -8.08 -5.67
N GLY A 170 -8.67 -7.60 -4.71
CA GLY A 170 -9.65 -6.55 -4.93
C GLY A 170 -8.99 -5.26 -5.43
N HIS A 171 -7.90 -4.82 -4.76
CA HIS A 171 -7.11 -3.67 -5.17
C HIS A 171 -6.53 -3.82 -6.60
N ASN A 172 -6.04 -5.01 -6.96
CA ASN A 172 -5.56 -5.27 -8.31
C ASN A 172 -6.67 -5.06 -9.36
N TYR A 173 -7.86 -5.63 -9.14
CA TYR A 173 -9.00 -5.43 -10.05
C TYR A 173 -9.49 -3.99 -10.08
N TYR A 174 -9.51 -3.29 -8.93
CA TYR A 174 -9.84 -1.86 -8.86
C TYR A 174 -8.88 -1.02 -9.71
N SER A 175 -7.58 -1.27 -9.63
CA SER A 175 -6.55 -0.48 -10.33
C SER A 175 -6.65 -0.56 -11.86
N ILE A 176 -7.31 -1.58 -12.39
CA ILE A 176 -7.58 -1.75 -13.84
C ILE A 176 -9.03 -1.44 -14.23
N GLY A 177 -9.83 -0.92 -13.29
CA GLY A 177 -11.22 -0.55 -13.53
C GLY A 177 -12.22 -1.71 -13.60
N ASN A 178 -11.81 -2.93 -13.22
CA ASN A 178 -12.73 -4.07 -13.13
C ASN A 178 -13.42 -4.07 -11.75
N TYR A 179 -14.40 -3.17 -11.61
CA TYR A 179 -15.05 -2.90 -10.32
C TYR A 179 -15.89 -4.09 -9.84
N GLU A 180 -16.48 -4.89 -10.72
CA GLU A 180 -17.26 -6.08 -10.35
C GLU A 180 -16.39 -7.10 -9.62
N LYS A 181 -15.24 -7.46 -10.21
CA LYS A 181 -14.28 -8.39 -9.57
C LYS A 181 -13.63 -7.79 -8.35
N ALA A 182 -13.36 -6.47 -8.35
CA ALA A 182 -12.86 -5.79 -7.16
C ALA A 182 -13.84 -5.91 -6.00
N TYR A 183 -15.12 -5.61 -6.23
CA TYR A 183 -16.18 -5.73 -5.22
C TYR A 183 -16.32 -7.16 -4.68
N GLU A 184 -16.34 -8.15 -5.59
CA GLU A 184 -16.42 -9.56 -5.21
C GLU A 184 -15.29 -9.98 -4.24
N ASN A 185 -14.06 -9.49 -4.48
CA ASN A 185 -12.93 -9.80 -3.62
C ASN A 185 -12.97 -9.00 -2.32
N PHE A 186 -13.28 -7.71 -2.37
CA PHE A 186 -13.39 -6.88 -1.17
C PHE A 186 -14.46 -7.38 -0.20
N THR A 187 -15.59 -7.92 -0.69
CA THR A 187 -16.63 -8.50 0.19
C THR A 187 -16.16 -9.71 1.00
N LYS A 188 -15.11 -10.39 0.54
CA LYS A 188 -14.50 -11.55 1.20
C LYS A 188 -13.36 -11.15 2.15
N ALA A 189 -12.86 -9.92 2.02
CA ALA A 189 -11.72 -9.45 2.78
C ALA A 189 -12.10 -9.09 4.23
N ASN A 190 -11.12 -9.23 5.13
CA ASN A 190 -11.29 -8.80 6.51
C ASN A 190 -11.10 -7.29 6.63
N LEU A 191 -12.19 -6.56 6.87
CA LEU A 191 -12.19 -5.09 6.98
C LEU A 191 -11.29 -4.56 8.12
N ASN A 192 -11.06 -5.35 9.18
CA ASN A 192 -10.26 -4.91 10.31
C ASN A 192 -8.76 -4.82 9.96
N THR A 193 -8.29 -5.68 9.06
CA THR A 193 -6.88 -5.75 8.63
C THR A 193 -6.63 -5.02 7.32
N MET A 194 -7.69 -4.54 6.66
CA MET A 194 -7.59 -3.84 5.38
C MET A 194 -6.91 -2.47 5.58
N GLU A 195 -5.95 -2.17 4.71
CA GLU A 195 -5.28 -0.86 4.68
C GLU A 195 -6.27 0.26 4.32
N GLU A 196 -6.03 1.48 4.83
CA GLU A 196 -6.93 2.62 4.69
C GLU A 196 -7.32 2.92 3.24
N TYR A 197 -6.33 2.98 2.34
CA TYR A 197 -6.58 3.26 0.92
C TYR A 197 -7.36 2.15 0.22
N ILE A 198 -7.13 0.87 0.55
CA ILE A 198 -7.89 -0.26 -0.01
C ILE A 198 -9.34 -0.23 0.52
N TYR A 199 -9.50 0.13 1.79
CA TYR A 199 -10.83 0.27 2.37
C TYR A 199 -11.65 1.36 1.65
N TYR A 200 -11.01 2.51 1.34
CA TYR A 200 -11.64 3.55 0.54
C TYR A 200 -11.99 3.07 -0.87
N GLU A 201 -11.09 2.33 -1.52
CA GLU A 201 -11.34 1.73 -2.83
C GLU A 201 -12.56 0.79 -2.81
N TYR A 202 -12.75 0.04 -1.73
CA TYR A 202 -13.94 -0.79 -1.55
C TYR A 202 -15.21 0.06 -1.45
N CYS A 203 -15.20 1.11 -0.63
CA CYS A 203 -16.32 2.05 -0.54
C CYS A 203 -16.65 2.66 -1.91
N PHE A 204 -15.62 3.14 -2.62
CA PHE A 204 -15.77 3.74 -3.94
C PHE A 204 -16.27 2.73 -4.98
N THR A 205 -15.76 1.50 -4.94
CA THR A 205 -16.20 0.41 -5.84
C THR A 205 -17.68 0.12 -5.65
N ALA A 206 -18.17 0.02 -4.41
CA ALA A 206 -19.58 -0.12 -4.12
C ALA A 206 -20.41 1.03 -4.71
N TYR A 207 -19.91 2.27 -4.55
CA TYR A 207 -20.57 3.45 -5.08
C TYR A 207 -20.67 3.45 -6.60
N VAL A 208 -19.58 3.13 -7.31
CA VAL A 208 -19.55 3.09 -8.80
C VAL A 208 -20.46 1.99 -9.36
N LEU A 209 -20.57 0.86 -8.65
CA LEU A 209 -21.45 -0.25 -9.03
C LEU A 209 -22.94 -0.02 -8.67
N ASP A 210 -23.29 1.23 -8.37
CA ASP A 210 -24.66 1.62 -7.97
C ASP A 210 -25.20 0.94 -6.71
N LYS A 211 -24.29 0.40 -5.86
CA LYS A 211 -24.61 -0.17 -4.53
C LYS A 211 -24.51 0.94 -3.47
N LYS A 212 -25.36 1.97 -3.60
CA LYS A 212 -25.24 3.22 -2.85
C LYS A 212 -25.43 3.03 -1.34
N GLU A 213 -26.36 2.16 -0.93
CA GLU A 213 -26.59 1.82 0.48
C GLU A 213 -25.38 1.11 1.08
N ASP A 214 -24.78 0.15 0.35
CA ASP A 214 -23.56 -0.52 0.79
C ASP A 214 -22.40 0.46 0.90
N ALA A 215 -22.22 1.34 -0.09
CA ALA A 215 -21.21 2.38 -0.08
C ALA A 215 -21.35 3.30 1.15
N LEU A 216 -22.58 3.74 1.44
CA LEU A 216 -22.85 4.60 2.59
C LEU A 216 -22.53 3.87 3.91
N LYS A 217 -22.95 2.59 4.03
CA LYS A 217 -22.67 1.76 5.21
C LYS A 217 -21.16 1.59 5.41
N LEU A 218 -20.42 1.26 4.35
CA LEU A 218 -18.96 1.10 4.37
C LEU A 218 -18.27 2.42 4.75
N CYS A 219 -18.69 3.54 4.15
CA CYS A 219 -18.15 4.86 4.48
C CYS A 219 -18.39 5.23 5.94
N LYS A 220 -19.58 4.93 6.52
CA LYS A 220 -19.85 5.16 7.95
C LYS A 220 -18.86 4.40 8.85
N GLN A 221 -18.51 3.17 8.49
CA GLN A 221 -17.50 2.39 9.21
C GLN A 221 -16.08 2.96 8.97
N GLY A 222 -15.78 3.37 7.74
CA GLY A 222 -14.51 4.01 7.38
C GLY A 222 -14.26 5.29 8.17
N ILE A 223 -15.27 6.15 8.32
CA ILE A 223 -15.20 7.38 9.12
C ILE A 223 -14.86 7.08 10.59
N GLN A 224 -15.42 6.00 11.15
CA GLN A 224 -15.11 5.61 12.53
C GLN A 224 -13.68 5.08 12.67
N LYS A 225 -13.20 4.32 11.68
CA LYS A 225 -11.86 3.71 11.69
C LYS A 225 -10.77 4.72 11.34
N TYR A 226 -11.06 5.65 10.42
CA TYR A 226 -10.12 6.63 9.86
C TYR A 226 -10.68 8.06 9.96
N PRO A 227 -10.87 8.61 11.18
CA PRO A 227 -11.59 9.87 11.39
C PRO A 227 -10.91 11.12 10.81
N LYS A 228 -9.64 11.02 10.44
CA LYS A 228 -8.86 12.11 9.83
C LYS A 228 -8.95 12.14 8.30
N ASP A 229 -9.36 11.06 7.67
CA ASP A 229 -9.50 11.02 6.22
C ASP A 229 -10.89 11.50 5.80
N THR A 230 -10.92 12.69 5.20
CA THR A 230 -12.14 13.33 4.71
C THR A 230 -12.71 12.68 3.45
N ALA A 231 -11.97 11.81 2.77
CA ALA A 231 -12.44 11.13 1.55
C ALA A 231 -13.67 10.25 1.84
N PHE A 232 -13.69 9.58 3.00
CA PHE A 232 -14.85 8.79 3.43
C PHE A 232 -16.09 9.64 3.66
N GLN A 233 -15.94 10.83 4.26
CA GLN A 233 -17.06 11.76 4.49
C GLN A 233 -17.61 12.31 3.18
N ILE A 234 -16.72 12.64 2.21
CA ILE A 234 -17.12 13.10 0.88
C ILE A 234 -17.90 12.03 0.15
N LEU A 235 -17.43 10.78 0.17
CA LEU A 235 -18.12 9.68 -0.48
C LEU A 235 -19.43 9.33 0.23
N ALA A 236 -19.46 9.39 1.57
CA ALA A 236 -20.68 9.21 2.36
C ALA A 236 -21.72 10.26 2.04
N MET A 237 -21.32 11.54 1.91
CA MET A 237 -22.20 12.63 1.49
C MET A 237 -22.86 12.34 0.13
N ARG A 238 -22.06 11.92 -0.86
CA ARG A 238 -22.56 11.58 -2.20
C ARG A 238 -23.56 10.42 -2.13
N ALA A 239 -23.17 9.33 -1.47
CA ALA A 239 -24.03 8.16 -1.32
C ALA A 239 -25.33 8.47 -0.55
N ALA A 240 -25.26 9.33 0.47
CA ALA A 240 -26.42 9.76 1.24
C ALA A 240 -27.38 10.63 0.41
N VAL A 241 -26.87 11.51 -0.47
CA VAL A 241 -27.69 12.27 -1.42
C VAL A 241 -28.39 11.31 -2.39
N ASP A 242 -27.64 10.37 -2.98
CA ASP A 242 -28.17 9.44 -3.99
C ASP A 242 -29.22 8.48 -3.38
N THR A 243 -29.12 8.17 -2.08
CA THR A 243 -30.10 7.36 -1.33
C THR A 243 -31.16 8.21 -0.63
N GLN A 244 -31.24 9.50 -0.91
CA GLN A 244 -32.19 10.48 -0.35
C GLN A 244 -32.14 10.61 1.19
N GLN A 245 -31.01 10.25 1.80
CA GLN A 245 -30.74 10.45 3.22
C GLN A 245 -30.16 11.87 3.47
N PHE A 246 -30.96 12.88 3.15
CA PHE A 246 -30.48 14.27 3.04
C PHE A 246 -30.00 14.87 4.36
N GLU A 247 -30.55 14.45 5.51
CA GLU A 247 -30.07 14.89 6.82
C GLU A 247 -28.66 14.37 7.10
N ASP A 248 -28.40 13.08 6.84
CA ASP A 248 -27.07 12.49 6.92
C ASP A 248 -26.11 13.17 5.97
N ALA A 249 -26.55 13.44 4.73
CA ALA A 249 -25.74 14.15 3.73
C ALA A 249 -25.32 15.55 4.20
N LEU A 250 -26.20 16.30 4.87
CA LEU A 250 -25.87 17.60 5.47
C LEU A 250 -24.82 17.47 6.58
N ASN A 251 -24.94 16.45 7.43
CA ASN A 251 -23.96 16.22 8.49
C ASN A 251 -22.57 15.98 7.91
N TYR A 252 -22.47 15.14 6.85
CA TYR A 252 -21.18 14.93 6.17
C TYR A 252 -20.68 16.18 5.45
N ALA A 253 -21.57 16.92 4.76
CA ALA A 253 -21.20 18.17 4.11
C ALA A 253 -20.59 19.16 5.10
N ASN A 254 -21.25 19.39 6.23
CA ASN A 254 -20.78 20.29 7.28
C ASN A 254 -19.42 19.86 7.85
N ALA A 255 -19.18 18.55 8.00
CA ALA A 255 -17.91 18.01 8.48
C ALA A 255 -16.75 18.31 7.51
N VAL A 256 -16.98 18.18 6.20
CA VAL A 256 -15.93 18.41 5.19
C VAL A 256 -15.71 19.89 4.86
N MET A 257 -16.71 20.75 4.96
CA MET A 257 -16.61 22.17 4.60
C MET A 257 -15.61 22.97 5.44
N ASN A 258 -15.20 22.45 6.60
CA ASN A 258 -14.18 23.07 7.44
C ASN A 258 -12.74 22.85 6.91
N ASN A 259 -12.55 21.95 5.94
CA ASN A 259 -11.23 21.66 5.34
C ASN A 259 -10.92 22.65 4.21
N ALA A 260 -9.77 23.33 4.29
CA ALA A 260 -9.36 24.36 3.32
C ALA A 260 -9.14 23.80 1.91
N ASP A 261 -8.65 22.55 1.79
CA ASP A 261 -8.34 21.92 0.49
C ASP A 261 -9.59 21.60 -0.33
N ILE A 262 -10.76 21.54 0.33
CA ILE A 262 -12.04 21.21 -0.29
C ILE A 262 -12.69 22.43 -0.95
N LYS A 263 -12.31 23.64 -0.54
CA LYS A 263 -12.92 24.90 -1.01
C LYS A 263 -12.77 25.17 -2.51
N LYS A 264 -11.93 24.41 -3.20
CA LYS A 264 -11.73 24.48 -4.66
C LYS A 264 -12.43 23.34 -5.43
N ASN A 265 -13.21 22.51 -4.77
CA ASN A 265 -13.86 21.37 -5.41
C ASN A 265 -15.35 21.66 -5.66
N SER A 266 -15.67 22.06 -6.88
CA SER A 266 -17.04 22.41 -7.30
C SER A 266 -18.06 21.30 -7.05
N SER A 267 -17.66 20.02 -7.20
CA SER A 267 -18.57 18.89 -7.01
C SER A 267 -19.05 18.75 -5.56
N ILE A 268 -18.23 19.11 -4.59
CA ILE A 268 -18.62 19.08 -3.16
C ILE A 268 -19.71 20.12 -2.88
N TYR A 269 -19.56 21.32 -3.42
CA TYR A 269 -20.61 22.36 -3.29
C TYR A 269 -21.90 21.93 -4.00
N ALA A 270 -21.81 21.26 -5.15
CA ALA A 270 -23.00 20.76 -5.85
C ALA A 270 -23.75 19.71 -5.00
N TYR A 271 -23.03 18.73 -4.43
CA TYR A 271 -23.65 17.72 -3.54
C TYR A 271 -24.18 18.34 -2.24
N TYR A 272 -23.50 19.33 -1.67
CA TYR A 272 -24.01 20.07 -0.53
C TYR A 272 -25.32 20.79 -0.89
N GLY A 273 -25.37 21.44 -2.06
CA GLY A 273 -26.59 22.05 -2.58
C GLY A 273 -27.73 21.04 -2.75
N LEU A 274 -27.46 19.84 -3.26
CA LEU A 274 -28.45 18.73 -3.38
C LEU A 274 -28.96 18.30 -2.00
N ALA A 275 -28.10 18.16 -1.00
CA ALA A 275 -28.49 17.81 0.36
C ALA A 275 -29.39 18.88 0.99
N LEU A 276 -29.05 20.17 0.81
CA LEU A 276 -29.86 21.28 1.27
C LEU A 276 -31.24 21.34 0.59
N ALA A 277 -31.27 21.14 -0.75
CA ALA A 277 -32.52 21.12 -1.51
C ALA A 277 -33.44 19.97 -1.08
N GLY A 278 -32.87 18.78 -0.86
CA GLY A 278 -33.61 17.63 -0.33
C GLY A 278 -34.20 17.88 1.07
N ASN A 279 -33.53 18.69 1.89
CA ASN A 279 -34.04 19.17 3.19
C ASN A 279 -34.89 20.46 3.07
N LYS A 280 -35.30 20.85 1.86
CA LYS A 280 -36.17 22.01 1.57
C LYS A 280 -35.55 23.37 1.94
N GLN A 281 -34.24 23.45 2.07
CA GLN A 281 -33.45 24.64 2.36
C GLN A 281 -33.00 25.30 1.06
N TYR A 282 -33.95 25.72 0.23
CA TYR A 282 -33.74 26.09 -1.17
C TYR A 282 -32.84 27.30 -1.38
N GLU A 283 -32.95 28.35 -0.52
CA GLU A 283 -32.09 29.52 -0.62
C GLU A 283 -30.61 29.19 -0.36
N GLN A 284 -30.37 28.35 0.66
CA GLN A 284 -29.02 27.90 0.97
C GLN A 284 -28.48 26.97 -0.12
N ALA A 285 -29.33 26.10 -0.67
CA ALA A 285 -28.97 25.24 -1.80
C ALA A 285 -28.52 26.08 -3.01
N LEU A 286 -29.27 27.12 -3.36
CA LEU A 286 -28.93 28.03 -4.46
C LEU A 286 -27.58 28.72 -4.24
N ALA A 287 -27.27 29.13 -3.01
CA ALA A 287 -25.97 29.70 -2.68
C ALA A 287 -24.81 28.71 -2.92
N GLN A 288 -25.00 27.41 -2.60
CA GLN A 288 -23.98 26.40 -2.84
C GLN A 288 -23.82 26.07 -4.33
N TYR A 289 -24.92 26.01 -5.09
CA TYR A 289 -24.84 25.80 -6.53
C TYR A 289 -24.12 26.96 -7.24
N ASN A 290 -24.40 28.21 -6.85
CA ASN A 290 -23.70 29.38 -7.39
C ASN A 290 -22.19 29.27 -7.12
N LYS A 291 -21.81 28.85 -5.90
CA LYS A 291 -20.41 28.66 -5.56
C LYS A 291 -19.74 27.54 -6.37
N ALA A 292 -20.45 26.44 -6.63
CA ALA A 292 -19.98 25.39 -7.52
C ALA A 292 -19.71 25.91 -8.94
N LEU A 293 -20.63 26.75 -9.46
CA LEU A 293 -20.52 27.38 -10.78
C LEU A 293 -19.37 28.40 -10.86
N GLU A 294 -19.12 29.16 -9.79
CA GLU A 294 -17.98 30.10 -9.71
C GLU A 294 -16.66 29.34 -9.84
N ILE A 295 -16.49 28.24 -9.07
CA ILE A 295 -15.27 27.42 -9.11
C ILE A 295 -15.07 26.82 -10.50
N ASN A 296 -16.11 26.30 -11.16
CA ASN A 296 -16.00 25.72 -12.51
C ASN A 296 -15.68 26.74 -13.60
N LYS A 297 -15.86 28.05 -13.37
CA LYS A 297 -15.49 29.07 -14.35
C LYS A 297 -14.02 29.49 -14.23
N GLU A 298 -13.37 29.18 -13.10
CA GLU A 298 -11.96 29.49 -12.84
C GLU A 298 -11.03 28.34 -13.28
N ASP A 299 -11.54 27.13 -13.53
CA ASP A 299 -10.84 25.96 -14.07
C ASP A 299 -10.92 25.92 -15.62
#